data_9876f9fd613e9cdda4d3ee605f9a25f3
#
_entry.id   9876f9fd613e9cdda4d3ee605f9a25f3
#
_cell.length_a   1.000
_cell.length_b   1.000
_cell.length_c   1.000
_cell.angle_alpha   90.00
_cell.angle_beta   90.00
_cell.angle_gamma   90.00
#
_symmetry.space_group_name_H-M   'P 1'
#
loop_
_entity.id
_entity.type
_entity.pdbx_description
1 polymer ?
#
loop_
_entity_poly.entity_id
_entity_poly.type
_entity_poly.pdbx_seq_one_letter_code
_entity_poly.pdbx_strand_id
1 'polypeptide(L)'
;MEKYSIGIDFGTLSARAVLVNVKNGKILSESEFIYPHGVIEESMPDGTLLPEGFSLQHPEDYLDALKKVIPELLKNTGVERSQIVGIGTDFTSSTMLSVLENGTPLCFLPEYKNNPFAYAILWKHHASQKAADRINLIAKKTNQPWLDNFGGKISSEWGIPKLLQIYQENREIYDRMS
;
A
#
# COMPACT_ATOMS: atom_id res chain seq x y z
N MET A 1 -35.65 -2.16 -6.28
CA MET A 1 -34.56 -3.15 -6.26
C MET A 1 -33.59 -2.70 -5.18
N GLU A 2 -33.16 -3.58 -4.27
CA GLU A 2 -32.18 -3.26 -3.25
C GLU A 2 -30.81 -3.00 -3.90
N LYS A 3 -30.02 -2.10 -3.27
CA LYS A 3 -28.70 -1.70 -3.74
C LYS A 3 -27.66 -2.01 -2.67
N TYR A 4 -26.48 -2.39 -3.10
CA TYR A 4 -25.38 -2.79 -2.24
C TYR A 4 -24.09 -2.08 -2.63
N SER A 5 -23.18 -1.96 -1.68
CA SER A 5 -21.81 -1.53 -1.89
C SER A 5 -20.83 -2.53 -1.32
N ILE A 6 -19.63 -2.56 -1.87
CA ILE A 6 -18.51 -3.36 -1.37
C ILE A 6 -17.50 -2.40 -0.73
N GLY A 7 -17.09 -2.70 0.50
CA GLY A 7 -15.93 -2.07 1.15
C GLY A 7 -14.78 -3.06 1.18
N ILE A 8 -13.56 -2.61 0.86
CA ILE A 8 -12.35 -3.43 0.90
C ILE A 8 -11.27 -2.67 1.66
N ASP A 9 -10.75 -3.27 2.72
CA ASP A 9 -9.61 -2.80 3.49
C ASP A 9 -8.38 -3.63 3.13
N PHE A 10 -7.35 -2.98 2.57
CA PHE A 10 -6.05 -3.58 2.27
C PHE A 10 -5.11 -3.36 3.44
N GLY A 11 -5.10 -4.31 4.37
CA GLY A 11 -4.28 -4.26 5.58
C GLY A 11 -2.82 -4.70 5.36
N THR A 12 -2.13 -4.95 6.46
CA THR A 12 -0.71 -5.33 6.46
C THR A 12 -0.49 -6.80 6.07
N LEU A 13 -1.39 -7.70 6.47
CA LEU A 13 -1.23 -9.15 6.26
C LEU A 13 -2.36 -9.76 5.44
N SER A 14 -3.45 -9.04 5.27
CA SER A 14 -4.64 -9.52 4.55
C SER A 14 -5.44 -8.36 3.99
N ALA A 15 -6.28 -8.64 3.00
CA ALA A 15 -7.37 -7.77 2.62
C ALA A 15 -8.69 -8.32 3.18
N ARG A 16 -9.53 -7.43 3.70
CA ARG A 16 -10.87 -7.76 4.19
C ARG A 16 -11.91 -7.02 3.39
N ALA A 17 -13.03 -7.67 3.15
CA ALA A 17 -14.09 -7.08 2.35
C ALA A 17 -15.44 -7.37 2.96
N VAL A 18 -16.39 -6.43 2.79
CA VAL A 18 -17.76 -6.51 3.24
C VAL A 18 -18.74 -6.17 2.12
N LEU A 19 -19.88 -6.86 2.07
CA LEU A 19 -21.02 -6.52 1.23
C LEU A 19 -22.11 -5.89 2.09
N VAL A 20 -22.44 -4.63 1.81
CA VAL A 20 -23.31 -3.81 2.65
C VAL A 20 -24.56 -3.36 1.90
N ASN A 21 -25.73 -3.51 2.51
CA ASN A 21 -26.97 -2.93 2.00
C ASN A 21 -26.95 -1.40 2.20
N VAL A 22 -27.03 -0.65 1.09
CA VAL A 22 -26.89 0.83 1.10
C VAL A 22 -28.02 1.52 1.88
N LYS A 23 -29.22 0.90 1.96
CA LYS A 23 -30.37 1.52 2.59
C LYS A 23 -30.29 1.53 4.13
N ASN A 24 -29.75 0.47 4.71
CA ASN A 24 -29.80 0.26 6.18
C ASN A 24 -28.45 -0.04 6.84
N GLY A 25 -27.36 -0.10 6.06
CA GLY A 25 -26.01 -0.38 6.57
C GLY A 25 -25.78 -1.84 6.99
N LYS A 26 -26.74 -2.76 6.74
CA LYS A 26 -26.59 -4.16 7.14
C LYS A 26 -25.52 -4.84 6.29
N ILE A 27 -24.54 -5.49 6.95
CA ILE A 27 -23.57 -6.36 6.32
C ILE A 27 -24.26 -7.69 5.97
N LEU A 28 -24.16 -8.09 4.71
CA LEU A 28 -24.72 -9.34 4.21
C LEU A 28 -23.71 -10.47 4.20
N SER A 29 -22.48 -10.16 3.87
CA SER A 29 -21.36 -11.12 3.82
C SER A 29 -20.04 -10.42 4.05
N GLU A 30 -19.06 -11.21 4.47
CA GLU A 30 -17.68 -10.81 4.72
C GLU A 30 -16.75 -11.81 4.07
N SER A 31 -15.57 -11.35 3.67
CA SER A 31 -14.50 -12.20 3.12
C SER A 31 -13.15 -11.66 3.50
N GLU A 32 -12.18 -12.55 3.68
CA GLU A 32 -10.78 -12.22 3.96
C GLU A 32 -9.88 -12.98 3.00
N PHE A 33 -8.81 -12.32 2.57
CA PHE A 33 -7.74 -12.91 1.79
C PHE A 33 -6.40 -12.61 2.47
N ILE A 34 -5.76 -13.66 3.00
CA ILE A 34 -4.43 -13.56 3.59
C ILE A 34 -3.41 -13.46 2.46
N TYR A 35 -2.50 -12.51 2.53
CA TYR A 35 -1.48 -12.30 1.51
C TYR A 35 -0.46 -13.44 1.49
N PRO A 36 -0.30 -14.15 0.36
CA PRO A 36 0.66 -15.25 0.25
C PRO A 36 2.11 -14.83 0.51
N HIS A 37 2.50 -13.62 0.08
CA HIS A 37 3.86 -13.11 0.31
C HIS A 37 4.03 -12.48 1.70
N GLY A 38 2.93 -12.16 2.39
CA GLY A 38 2.96 -11.51 3.71
C GLY A 38 3.70 -10.17 3.68
N VAL A 39 4.50 -9.93 4.73
CA VAL A 39 5.42 -8.78 4.79
C VAL A 39 6.84 -9.26 4.49
N ILE A 40 7.50 -8.59 3.54
CA ILE A 40 8.86 -8.88 3.10
C ILE A 40 9.81 -7.97 3.89
N GLU A 41 10.55 -8.53 4.86
CA GLU A 41 11.42 -7.76 5.79
C GLU A 41 12.87 -8.30 5.85
N GLU A 42 13.07 -9.61 5.67
CA GLU A 42 14.39 -10.23 5.79
C GLU A 42 15.07 -10.42 4.44
N SER A 43 14.31 -10.89 3.46
CA SER A 43 14.83 -11.15 2.11
C SER A 43 13.76 -10.96 1.05
N MET A 44 14.21 -10.59 -0.13
CA MET A 44 13.40 -10.55 -1.35
C MET A 44 12.98 -11.97 -1.77
N PRO A 45 11.98 -12.13 -2.66
CA PRO A 45 11.55 -13.45 -3.15
C PRO A 45 12.65 -14.29 -3.80
N ASP A 46 13.72 -13.68 -4.31
CA ASP A 46 14.89 -14.35 -4.88
C ASP A 46 15.95 -14.74 -3.85
N GLY A 47 15.73 -14.45 -2.56
CA GLY A 47 16.65 -14.73 -1.47
C GLY A 47 17.67 -13.61 -1.19
N THR A 48 17.67 -12.52 -1.94
CA THR A 48 18.54 -11.36 -1.67
C THR A 48 18.16 -10.75 -0.33
N LEU A 49 19.13 -10.62 0.58
CA LEU A 49 18.90 -10.04 1.91
C LEU A 49 18.54 -8.55 1.81
N LEU A 50 17.52 -8.16 2.56
CA LEU A 50 17.15 -6.76 2.71
C LEU A 50 17.97 -6.09 3.81
N PRO A 51 18.33 -4.81 3.64
CA PRO A 51 18.88 -4.02 4.72
C PRO A 51 17.88 -3.89 5.88
N GLU A 52 18.40 -3.68 7.09
CA GLU A 52 17.59 -3.47 8.29
C GLU A 52 16.61 -2.29 8.11
N GLY A 53 15.40 -2.49 8.60
CA GLY A 53 14.35 -1.48 8.57
C GLY A 53 13.52 -1.45 7.27
N PHE A 54 13.84 -2.29 6.29
CA PHE A 54 12.95 -2.47 5.13
C PHE A 54 11.69 -3.23 5.55
N SER A 55 10.56 -2.82 5.00
CA SER A 55 9.29 -3.51 5.18
C SER A 55 8.44 -3.28 3.93
N LEU A 56 8.21 -4.35 3.18
CA LEU A 56 7.62 -4.31 1.85
C LEU A 56 6.41 -5.26 1.75
N GLN A 57 5.55 -5.00 0.75
CA GLN A 57 4.50 -5.93 0.31
C GLN A 57 4.60 -6.18 -1.19
N HIS A 58 4.14 -7.36 -1.62
CA HIS A 58 4.07 -7.70 -3.03
C HIS A 58 2.76 -7.18 -3.63
N PRO A 59 2.78 -6.31 -4.66
CA PRO A 59 1.54 -5.73 -5.21
C PRO A 59 0.59 -6.74 -5.85
N GLU A 60 1.09 -7.93 -6.25
CA GLU A 60 0.26 -9.01 -6.76
C GLU A 60 -0.78 -9.47 -5.74
N ASP A 61 -0.42 -9.45 -4.45
CA ASP A 61 -1.34 -9.82 -3.37
C ASP A 61 -2.60 -8.94 -3.35
N TYR A 62 -2.47 -7.66 -3.70
CA TYR A 62 -3.62 -6.75 -3.81
C TYR A 62 -4.54 -7.13 -4.97
N LEU A 63 -3.97 -7.49 -6.12
CA LEU A 63 -4.74 -7.92 -7.29
C LEU A 63 -5.42 -9.26 -7.04
N ASP A 64 -4.73 -10.17 -6.38
CA ASP A 64 -5.28 -11.49 -6.05
C ASP A 64 -6.35 -11.40 -4.97
N ALA A 65 -6.20 -10.48 -4.01
CA ALA A 65 -7.24 -10.16 -3.05
C ALA A 65 -8.55 -9.77 -3.77
N LEU A 66 -8.49 -8.83 -4.72
CA LEU A 66 -9.68 -8.41 -5.49
C LEU A 66 -10.34 -9.59 -6.22
N LYS A 67 -9.52 -10.43 -6.88
CA LYS A 67 -10.01 -11.62 -7.61
C LYS A 67 -10.67 -12.65 -6.70
N LYS A 68 -10.30 -12.71 -5.43
CA LYS A 68 -10.80 -13.68 -4.45
C LYS A 68 -11.96 -13.14 -3.63
N VAL A 69 -11.81 -11.97 -2.99
CA VAL A 69 -12.81 -11.47 -2.04
C VAL A 69 -14.11 -11.08 -2.73
N ILE A 70 -14.07 -10.47 -3.93
CA ILE A 70 -15.28 -10.00 -4.59
C ILE A 70 -16.24 -11.14 -4.99
N PRO A 71 -15.78 -12.21 -5.66
CA PRO A 71 -16.64 -13.36 -5.93
C PRO A 71 -17.16 -14.03 -4.65
N GLU A 72 -16.33 -14.15 -3.61
CA GLU A 72 -16.74 -14.79 -2.35
C GLU A 72 -17.81 -14.00 -1.62
N LEU A 73 -17.74 -12.66 -1.63
CA LEU A 73 -18.79 -11.80 -1.06
C LEU A 73 -20.15 -12.01 -1.69
N LEU A 74 -20.22 -12.28 -2.99
CA LEU A 74 -21.48 -12.48 -3.72
C LEU A 74 -22.02 -13.90 -3.60
N LYS A 75 -21.18 -14.85 -3.23
CA LYS A 75 -21.52 -16.26 -3.13
C LYS A 75 -22.64 -16.46 -2.09
N ASN A 76 -23.67 -17.19 -2.50
CA ASN A 76 -24.81 -17.54 -1.64
C ASN A 76 -25.63 -16.37 -1.07
N THR A 77 -25.42 -15.13 -1.53
CA THR A 77 -26.19 -13.96 -1.05
C THR A 77 -27.46 -13.70 -1.86
N GLY A 78 -27.54 -14.23 -3.08
CA GLY A 78 -28.58 -13.90 -4.04
C GLY A 78 -28.50 -12.49 -4.63
N VAL A 79 -27.42 -11.76 -4.35
CA VAL A 79 -27.20 -10.41 -4.87
C VAL A 79 -26.59 -10.48 -6.26
N GLU A 80 -27.25 -9.85 -7.22
CA GLU A 80 -26.77 -9.72 -8.59
C GLU A 80 -25.74 -8.61 -8.72
N ARG A 81 -24.76 -8.77 -9.63
CA ARG A 81 -23.72 -7.76 -9.89
C ARG A 81 -24.30 -6.38 -10.24
N SER A 82 -25.42 -6.35 -10.94
CA SER A 82 -26.16 -5.13 -11.31
C SER A 82 -26.71 -4.34 -10.11
N GLN A 83 -26.80 -4.96 -8.94
CA GLN A 83 -27.24 -4.34 -7.70
C GLN A 83 -26.09 -3.66 -6.94
N ILE A 84 -24.82 -3.91 -7.32
CA ILE A 84 -23.65 -3.26 -6.74
C ILE A 84 -23.51 -1.86 -7.33
N VAL A 85 -23.63 -0.85 -6.50
CA VAL A 85 -23.61 0.56 -6.92
C VAL A 85 -22.25 1.26 -6.70
N GLY A 86 -21.35 0.62 -5.99
CA GLY A 86 -20.00 1.16 -5.75
C GLY A 86 -19.11 0.20 -4.99
N ILE A 87 -17.80 0.43 -5.14
CA ILE A 87 -16.74 -0.23 -4.38
C ILE A 87 -15.92 0.90 -3.74
N GLY A 88 -15.75 0.85 -2.42
CA GLY A 88 -14.84 1.69 -1.67
C GLY A 88 -13.63 0.90 -1.23
N THR A 89 -12.45 1.52 -1.28
CA THR A 89 -11.20 0.90 -0.83
C THR A 89 -10.54 1.74 0.24
N ASP A 90 -9.90 1.08 1.19
CA ASP A 90 -9.01 1.66 2.18
C ASP A 90 -7.67 0.92 2.15
N PHE A 91 -6.59 1.63 2.50
CA PHE A 91 -5.23 1.11 2.50
C PHE A 91 -4.50 1.56 3.76
N THR A 92 -3.49 0.80 4.16
CA THR A 92 -2.56 1.23 5.20
C THR A 92 -1.94 2.58 4.83
N SER A 93 -2.05 3.55 5.74
CA SER A 93 -1.55 4.92 5.54
C SER A 93 -0.07 4.92 5.17
N SER A 94 0.33 5.82 4.26
CA SER A 94 1.73 6.00 3.83
C SER A 94 2.40 4.76 3.23
N THR A 95 1.65 3.76 2.80
CA THR A 95 2.17 2.70 1.95
C THR A 95 2.30 3.24 0.53
N MET A 96 3.52 3.19 -0.01
CA MET A 96 3.86 3.76 -1.32
C MET A 96 4.25 2.66 -2.29
N LEU A 97 3.85 2.79 -3.54
CA LEU A 97 4.19 1.86 -4.63
C LEU A 97 4.71 2.62 -5.83
N SER A 98 5.90 2.24 -6.30
CA SER A 98 6.47 2.76 -7.56
C SER A 98 5.75 2.12 -8.75
N VAL A 99 5.11 2.95 -9.58
CA VAL A 99 4.34 2.50 -10.75
C VAL A 99 4.76 3.25 -12.02
N LEU A 100 4.45 2.68 -13.18
CA LEU A 100 4.47 3.39 -14.46
C LEU A 100 3.23 4.29 -14.61
N GLU A 101 3.23 5.20 -15.58
CA GLU A 101 2.10 6.08 -15.90
C GLU A 101 0.77 5.33 -16.08
N ASN A 102 0.81 4.11 -16.59
CA ASN A 102 -0.37 3.25 -16.76
C ASN A 102 -0.77 2.48 -15.49
N GLY A 103 -0.12 2.74 -14.34
CA GLY A 103 -0.38 2.07 -13.08
C GLY A 103 0.29 0.71 -12.89
N THR A 104 1.12 0.25 -13.82
CA THR A 104 1.84 -1.02 -13.67
C THR A 104 2.91 -0.91 -12.58
N PRO A 105 2.90 -1.76 -11.54
CA PRO A 105 3.95 -1.81 -10.52
C PRO A 105 5.32 -2.10 -11.15
N LEU A 106 6.36 -1.36 -10.75
CA LEU A 106 7.69 -1.56 -11.33
C LEU A 106 8.25 -2.96 -11.06
N CYS A 107 7.95 -3.57 -9.91
CA CYS A 107 8.38 -4.94 -9.61
C CYS A 107 7.80 -6.02 -10.54
N PHE A 108 6.79 -5.69 -11.37
CA PHE A 108 6.27 -6.60 -12.39
C PHE A 108 7.12 -6.61 -13.66
N LEU A 109 8.03 -5.65 -13.80
CA LEU A 109 8.97 -5.62 -14.92
C LEU A 109 10.18 -6.53 -14.60
N PRO A 110 10.61 -7.37 -15.56
CA PRO A 110 11.70 -8.33 -15.33
C PRO A 110 12.98 -7.70 -14.79
N GLU A 111 13.31 -6.48 -15.24
CA GLU A 111 14.48 -5.73 -14.84
C GLU A 111 14.43 -5.24 -13.39
N TYR A 112 13.22 -5.08 -12.81
CA TYR A 112 13.05 -4.54 -11.44
C TYR A 112 12.48 -5.55 -10.44
N LYS A 113 12.24 -6.79 -10.85
CA LYS A 113 11.65 -7.81 -9.98
C LYS A 113 12.43 -8.09 -8.67
N ASN A 114 13.74 -7.82 -8.69
CA ASN A 114 14.63 -8.02 -7.54
C ASN A 114 15.08 -6.68 -6.91
N ASN A 115 14.44 -5.56 -7.30
CA ASN A 115 14.74 -4.26 -6.73
C ASN A 115 13.73 -3.93 -5.61
N PRO A 116 14.15 -3.80 -4.34
CA PRO A 116 13.25 -3.56 -3.22
C PRO A 116 12.45 -2.26 -3.34
N PHE A 117 13.00 -1.23 -3.99
CA PHE A 117 12.31 0.04 -4.21
C PHE A 117 11.22 -0.02 -5.28
N ALA A 118 11.09 -1.13 -6.01
CA ALA A 118 10.03 -1.37 -6.97
C ALA A 118 8.76 -2.00 -6.34
N TYR A 119 8.84 -2.41 -5.08
CA TYR A 119 7.75 -3.01 -4.31
C TYR A 119 6.95 -1.97 -3.52
N ALA A 120 5.81 -2.38 -2.97
CA ALA A 120 5.06 -1.51 -2.06
C ALA A 120 5.81 -1.34 -0.75
N ILE A 121 6.22 -0.10 -0.45
CA ILE A 121 6.96 0.26 0.78
C ILE A 121 5.93 0.55 1.88
N LEU A 122 5.86 -0.32 2.87
CA LEU A 122 4.88 -0.28 3.95
C LEU A 122 5.01 0.95 4.87
N TRP A 123 3.93 1.25 5.58
CA TRP A 123 3.89 2.27 6.62
C TRP A 123 4.98 2.08 7.67
N LYS A 124 5.25 0.85 8.11
CA LYS A 124 6.25 0.48 9.11
C LYS A 124 7.70 0.36 8.58
N HIS A 125 7.98 0.85 7.37
CA HIS A 125 9.32 0.90 6.80
C HIS A 125 10.15 2.00 7.48
N HIS A 126 11.19 1.62 8.21
CA HIS A 126 12.06 2.53 8.97
C HIS A 126 13.39 2.85 8.29
N ALA A 127 13.76 2.16 7.21
CA ALA A 127 15.03 2.40 6.51
C ALA A 127 15.15 3.84 5.95
N SER A 128 14.03 4.57 5.80
CA SER A 128 14.02 5.99 5.41
C SER A 128 14.35 6.96 6.56
N GLN A 129 14.84 6.49 7.73
CA GLN A 129 15.13 7.33 8.89
C GLN A 129 16.15 8.44 8.59
N LYS A 130 17.20 8.14 7.84
CA LYS A 130 18.21 9.15 7.44
C LYS A 130 17.59 10.29 6.61
N ALA A 131 16.66 9.95 5.73
CA ALA A 131 15.93 10.93 4.93
C ALA A 131 15.02 11.80 5.81
N ALA A 132 14.28 11.19 6.76
CA ALA A 132 13.46 11.92 7.73
C ALA A 132 14.30 12.89 8.58
N ASP A 133 15.43 12.43 9.10
CA ASP A 133 16.35 13.25 9.91
C ASP A 133 16.87 14.45 9.11
N ARG A 134 17.22 14.24 7.84
CA ARG A 134 17.63 15.31 6.93
C ARG A 134 16.55 16.35 6.72
N ILE A 135 15.31 15.93 6.47
CA ILE A 135 14.15 16.81 6.31
C ILE A 135 13.95 17.63 7.60
N ASN A 136 13.93 16.97 8.75
CA ASN A 136 13.75 17.61 10.05
C ASN A 136 14.84 18.64 10.37
N LEU A 137 16.09 18.30 10.07
CA LEU A 137 17.22 19.21 10.27
C LEU A 137 17.08 20.48 9.41
N ILE A 138 16.76 20.32 8.13
CA ILE A 138 16.60 21.45 7.20
C ILE A 138 15.41 22.30 7.61
N ALA A 139 14.26 21.67 7.91
CA ALA A 139 13.05 22.37 8.29
C ALA A 139 13.25 23.24 9.56
N LYS A 140 13.93 22.69 10.58
CA LYS A 140 14.28 23.43 11.79
C LYS A 140 15.25 24.56 11.50
N LYS A 141 16.32 24.30 10.73
CA LYS A 141 17.32 25.31 10.37
C LYS A 141 16.74 26.50 9.58
N THR A 142 15.71 26.24 8.79
CA THR A 142 15.04 27.25 7.95
C THR A 142 13.74 27.76 8.57
N ASN A 143 13.45 27.42 9.83
CA ASN A 143 12.25 27.83 10.58
C ASN A 143 10.96 27.59 9.79
N GLN A 144 10.77 26.40 9.26
CA GLN A 144 9.61 26.06 8.46
C GLN A 144 8.35 25.88 9.34
N PRO A 145 7.34 26.77 9.21
CA PRO A 145 6.17 26.76 10.10
C PRO A 145 5.28 25.52 9.94
N TRP A 146 5.31 24.87 8.79
CA TRP A 146 4.55 23.65 8.54
C TRP A 146 4.95 22.48 9.44
N LEU A 147 6.17 22.50 10.03
CA LEU A 147 6.65 21.42 10.88
C LEU A 147 5.78 21.25 12.14
N ASP A 148 5.21 22.33 12.66
CA ASP A 148 4.32 22.31 13.82
C ASP A 148 3.02 21.54 13.55
N ASN A 149 2.52 21.56 12.30
CA ASN A 149 1.34 20.81 11.88
C ASN A 149 1.56 19.27 11.96
N PHE A 150 2.82 18.85 12.02
CA PHE A 150 3.24 17.45 12.12
C PHE A 150 3.80 17.10 13.51
N GLY A 151 3.48 17.88 14.53
CA GLY A 151 3.97 17.66 15.89
C GLY A 151 5.48 17.92 16.04
N GLY A 152 6.04 18.80 15.23
CA GLY A 152 7.43 19.25 15.31
C GLY A 152 8.48 18.35 14.64
N LYS A 153 8.05 17.26 13.99
CA LYS A 153 8.95 16.37 13.22
C LYS A 153 8.22 15.54 12.18
N ILE A 154 8.93 15.18 11.12
CA ILE A 154 8.52 14.19 10.11
C ILE A 154 9.03 12.81 10.55
N SER A 155 8.15 11.79 10.49
CA SER A 155 8.49 10.38 10.76
C SER A 155 9.03 9.69 9.51
N SER A 156 9.95 8.74 9.69
CA SER A 156 10.41 7.83 8.63
C SER A 156 9.28 7.00 8.00
N GLU A 157 8.20 6.78 8.73
CA GLU A 157 7.05 6.01 8.26
C GLU A 157 6.24 6.73 7.16
N TRP A 158 6.41 8.03 7.00
CA TRP A 158 5.62 8.82 6.06
C TRP A 158 6.18 8.79 4.63
N GLY A 159 5.32 9.16 3.66
CA GLY A 159 5.63 9.05 2.24
C GLY A 159 6.84 9.89 1.80
N ILE A 160 6.95 11.15 2.25
CA ILE A 160 8.03 12.06 1.79
C ILE A 160 9.44 11.55 2.13
N PRO A 161 9.74 11.06 3.35
CA PRO A 161 11.04 10.43 3.64
C PRO A 161 11.34 9.21 2.77
N LYS A 162 10.35 8.36 2.51
CA LYS A 162 10.51 7.19 1.63
C LYS A 162 10.81 7.62 0.19
N LEU A 163 10.10 8.63 -0.32
CA LEU A 163 10.36 9.20 -1.64
C LEU A 163 11.77 9.78 -1.74
N LEU A 164 12.23 10.51 -0.70
CA LEU A 164 13.58 11.05 -0.64
C LEU A 164 14.61 9.93 -0.56
N GLN A 165 14.35 8.84 0.14
CA GLN A 165 15.21 7.65 0.18
C GLN A 165 15.35 7.04 -1.22
N ILE A 166 14.24 6.81 -1.94
CA ILE A 166 14.29 6.30 -3.32
C ILE A 166 15.14 7.22 -4.20
N TYR A 167 14.91 8.53 -4.12
CA TYR A 167 15.69 9.53 -4.87
C TYR A 167 17.19 9.45 -4.62
N GLN A 168 17.60 9.18 -3.38
CA GLN A 168 19.01 9.17 -2.95
C GLN A 168 19.71 7.84 -3.17
N GLU A 169 19.01 6.74 -2.96
CA GLU A 169 19.59 5.40 -2.93
C GLU A 169 19.32 4.60 -4.21
N ASN A 170 18.25 4.95 -4.96
CA ASN A 170 17.91 4.28 -6.21
C ASN A 170 17.34 5.24 -7.24
N ARG A 171 18.23 6.03 -7.83
CA ARG A 171 17.87 7.05 -8.80
C ARG A 171 17.15 6.48 -10.04
N GLU A 172 17.51 5.28 -10.45
CA GLU A 172 16.88 4.60 -11.59
C GLU A 172 15.38 4.37 -11.36
N ILE A 173 15.00 3.82 -10.21
CA ILE A 173 13.58 3.65 -9.84
C ILE A 173 12.89 5.01 -9.74
N TYR A 174 13.54 6.01 -9.13
CA TYR A 174 12.97 7.36 -9.00
C TYR A 174 12.65 7.99 -10.36
N ASP A 175 13.58 7.90 -11.32
CA ASP A 175 13.40 8.49 -12.65
C ASP A 175 12.43 7.68 -13.54
N ARG A 176 12.17 6.40 -13.17
CA ARG A 176 11.30 5.51 -13.93
C ARG A 176 9.84 5.55 -13.48
N MET A 177 9.58 5.85 -12.21
CA MET A 177 8.22 5.93 -11.67
C MET A 177 7.51 7.23 -12.09
N SER A 178 6.19 7.17 -12.16
CA SER A 178 5.29 8.30 -12.46
C SER A 178 4.61 8.80 -11.21
#